data_de77e0e63244405a4741af62d1bb8362
#
_entry.id   de77e0e63244405a4741af62d1bb8362
#
_cell.length_a   1.000
_cell.length_b   1.000
_cell.length_c   1.000
_cell.angle_alpha   90.00
_cell.angle_beta   90.00
_cell.angle_gamma   90.00
#
_symmetry.space_group_name_H-M   'P 1'
#
loop_
_entity.id
_entity.type
_entity.pdbx_description
1 polymer ?
#
loop_
_entity_poly.entity_id
_entity_poly.type
_entity_poly.pdbx_seq_one_letter_code
_entity_poly.pdbx_strand_id
1 'polypeptide(L)'
;MIVSYDAYRVFYIVAAVSAAINGGTYHEPYFVSEISDESGRICEIVNPKPLRKTISEKASETLRGYLEDVVTKGSGKQAYIEGYRVGGKTGTAQKYENGRIAQGKYVMSFIGFFPADEPEYIALCVVDEPVGGKY
;
A
#
# COMPACT_ATOMS: atom_id res chain seq x y z
N MET A 1 -4.59 22.78 -3.09
CA MET A 1 -3.49 21.81 -2.95
C MET A 1 -3.41 21.04 -4.27
N ILE A 2 -2.34 21.22 -5.05
CA ILE A 2 -2.15 20.51 -6.32
C ILE A 2 -1.47 19.19 -5.94
N VAL A 3 -2.23 18.11 -5.93
CA VAL A 3 -1.67 16.75 -5.81
C VAL A 3 -1.10 16.40 -7.19
N SER A 4 0.20 16.11 -7.27
CA SER A 4 0.82 15.70 -8.53
C SER A 4 0.15 14.41 -9.05
N TYR A 5 0.13 14.22 -10.36
CA TYR A 5 -0.45 13.02 -11.01
C TYR A 5 0.14 11.71 -10.46
N ASP A 6 1.41 11.72 -10.04
CA ASP A 6 2.11 10.58 -9.46
C ASP A 6 1.64 10.28 -8.02
N ALA A 7 1.39 11.30 -7.20
CA ALA A 7 0.84 11.12 -5.86
C ALA A 7 -0.58 10.52 -5.91
N TYR A 8 -1.37 10.89 -6.93
CA TYR A 8 -2.70 10.32 -7.13
C TYR A 8 -2.64 8.82 -7.44
N ARG A 9 -1.71 8.38 -8.28
CA ARG A 9 -1.49 6.96 -8.60
C ARG A 9 -1.10 6.14 -7.38
N VAL A 10 -0.16 6.63 -6.58
CA VAL A 10 0.30 5.98 -5.34
C VAL A 10 -0.87 5.76 -4.39
N PHE A 11 -1.74 6.75 -4.23
CA PHE A 11 -2.90 6.69 -3.37
C PHE A 11 -3.91 5.59 -3.79
N TYR A 12 -4.20 5.47 -5.09
CA TYR A 12 -5.06 4.41 -5.57
C TYR A 12 -4.45 3.01 -5.50
N ILE A 13 -3.13 2.88 -5.62
CA ILE A 13 -2.44 1.60 -5.41
C ILE A 13 -2.64 1.15 -3.96
N VAL A 14 -2.42 2.03 -2.99
CA VAL A 14 -2.64 1.73 -1.57
C VAL A 14 -4.10 1.34 -1.32
N ALA A 15 -5.07 2.09 -1.86
CA ALA A 15 -6.49 1.79 -1.71
C ALA A 15 -6.88 0.43 -2.33
N ALA A 16 -6.33 0.08 -3.49
CA ALA A 16 -6.57 -1.20 -4.15
C ALA A 16 -6.00 -2.38 -3.36
N VAL A 17 -4.75 -2.25 -2.86
CA VAL A 17 -4.14 -3.29 -2.04
C VAL A 17 -4.85 -3.39 -0.68
N SER A 18 -5.24 -2.27 -0.07
CA SER A 18 -6.07 -2.26 1.13
C SER A 18 -7.35 -3.08 0.93
N ALA A 19 -8.06 -2.87 -0.18
CA ALA A 19 -9.25 -3.66 -0.51
C ALA A 19 -8.96 -5.17 -0.63
N ALA A 20 -7.79 -5.54 -1.14
CA ALA A 20 -7.41 -6.94 -1.30
C ALA A 20 -7.09 -7.63 0.03
N ILE A 21 -6.62 -6.90 1.05
CA ILE A 21 -6.19 -7.46 2.33
C ILE A 21 -7.19 -7.27 3.49
N ASN A 22 -8.20 -6.40 3.34
CA ASN A 22 -9.19 -6.09 4.38
C ASN A 22 -10.46 -6.95 4.35
N GLY A 23 -10.39 -8.13 3.75
CA GLY A 23 -11.55 -8.99 3.51
C GLY A 23 -12.22 -8.73 2.16
N GLY A 24 -11.65 -7.91 1.28
CA GLY A 24 -12.10 -7.68 -0.10
C GLY A 24 -13.06 -6.51 -0.29
N THR A 25 -13.15 -5.56 0.62
CA THR A 25 -14.03 -4.41 0.50
C THR A 25 -13.24 -3.16 0.10
N TYR A 26 -13.58 -2.59 -1.06
CA TYR A 26 -13.03 -1.32 -1.49
C TYR A 26 -13.79 -0.16 -0.86
N HIS A 27 -13.08 0.70 -0.15
CA HIS A 27 -13.58 1.93 0.44
C HIS A 27 -13.11 3.14 -0.35
N GLU A 28 -13.92 4.19 -0.37
CA GLU A 28 -13.49 5.47 -0.91
C GLU A 28 -12.37 6.04 0.00
N PRO A 29 -11.17 6.32 -0.55
CA PRO A 29 -10.11 6.90 0.26
C PRO A 29 -10.43 8.33 0.67
N TYR A 30 -10.09 8.71 1.89
CA TYR A 30 -10.32 10.05 2.44
C TYR A 30 -9.14 10.50 3.31
N PHE A 31 -8.99 11.83 3.49
CA PHE A 31 -7.91 12.42 4.29
C PHE A 31 -8.42 13.11 5.55
N VAL A 32 -9.70 13.46 5.58
CA VAL A 32 -10.31 14.17 6.70
C VAL A 32 -11.19 13.20 7.46
N SER A 33 -10.84 12.88 8.70
CA SER A 33 -11.63 12.00 9.57
C SER A 33 -12.72 12.76 10.31
N GLU A 34 -12.42 14.01 10.72
CA GLU A 34 -13.36 14.88 11.41
C GLU A 34 -13.07 16.36 11.16
N ILE A 35 -14.08 17.18 11.34
CA ILE A 35 -13.99 18.64 11.33
C ILE A 35 -14.47 19.13 12.69
N SER A 36 -13.65 19.90 13.39
CA SER A 36 -13.98 20.54 14.65
C SER A 36 -13.92 22.07 14.56
N ASP A 37 -14.67 22.76 15.41
CA ASP A 37 -14.60 24.21 15.55
C ASP A 37 -13.43 24.65 16.47
N GLU A 38 -13.23 25.95 16.62
CA GLU A 38 -12.16 26.53 17.44
C GLU A 38 -12.24 26.14 18.93
N SER A 39 -13.40 25.72 19.41
CA SER A 39 -13.61 25.23 20.79
C SER A 39 -13.28 23.73 20.94
N GLY A 40 -12.96 23.01 19.84
CA GLY A 40 -12.73 21.58 19.82
C GLY A 40 -14.02 20.75 19.73
N ARG A 41 -15.18 21.37 19.48
CA ARG A 41 -16.43 20.65 19.28
C ARG A 41 -16.46 20.06 17.88
N ILE A 42 -16.71 18.74 17.77
CA ILE A 42 -16.83 18.05 16.49
C ILE A 42 -18.08 18.54 15.76
N CYS A 43 -17.89 19.11 14.56
CA CYS A 43 -18.94 19.58 13.67
C CYS A 43 -19.36 18.53 12.66
N GLU A 44 -18.40 17.72 12.18
CA GLU A 44 -18.65 16.68 11.18
C GLU A 44 -17.69 15.50 11.40
N ILE A 45 -18.19 14.28 11.23
CA ILE A 45 -17.39 13.04 11.21
C ILE A 45 -17.51 12.44 9.81
N VAL A 46 -16.37 12.23 9.15
CA VAL A 46 -16.31 11.58 7.85
C VAL A 46 -16.21 10.06 8.08
N ASN A 47 -17.27 9.34 7.73
CA ASN A 47 -17.29 7.89 7.81
C ASN A 47 -16.81 7.27 6.50
N PRO A 48 -15.94 6.24 6.54
CA PRO A 48 -15.52 5.52 5.34
C PRO A 48 -16.72 4.84 4.68
N LYS A 49 -16.87 5.06 3.37
CA LYS A 49 -17.97 4.46 2.59
C LYS A 49 -17.47 3.25 1.84
N PRO A 50 -18.01 2.04 2.13
CA PRO A 50 -17.75 0.88 1.30
C PRO A 50 -18.41 1.09 -0.06
N LEU A 51 -17.61 1.00 -1.15
CA LEU A 51 -18.12 1.18 -2.51
C LEU A 51 -18.48 -0.15 -3.14
N ARG A 52 -17.67 -1.18 -2.96
CA ARG A 52 -17.92 -2.50 -3.55
C ARG A 52 -17.09 -3.61 -2.89
N LYS A 53 -17.57 -4.84 -3.00
CA LYS A 53 -16.82 -6.06 -2.72
C LYS A 53 -15.99 -6.40 -3.97
N THR A 54 -14.67 -6.56 -3.84
CA THR A 54 -13.73 -6.83 -4.95
C THR A 54 -13.36 -8.31 -5.04
N ILE A 55 -13.13 -8.95 -3.89
CA ILE A 55 -12.83 -10.38 -3.77
C ILE A 55 -13.56 -10.97 -2.55
N SER A 56 -13.59 -12.29 -2.45
CA SER A 56 -14.16 -12.95 -1.26
C SER A 56 -13.23 -12.78 -0.05
N GLU A 57 -13.81 -12.87 1.15
CA GLU A 57 -13.05 -12.83 2.40
C GLU A 57 -12.00 -13.95 2.47
N LYS A 58 -12.37 -15.16 2.05
CA LYS A 58 -11.45 -16.31 1.99
C LYS A 58 -10.28 -16.06 1.02
N ALA A 59 -10.55 -15.43 -0.12
CA ALA A 59 -9.48 -15.08 -1.07
C ALA A 59 -8.53 -14.02 -0.48
N SER A 60 -9.08 -13.03 0.24
CA SER A 60 -8.31 -12.02 0.95
C SER A 60 -7.43 -12.64 2.04
N GLU A 61 -7.97 -13.55 2.85
CA GLU A 61 -7.21 -14.28 3.87
C GLU A 61 -6.06 -15.10 3.27
N THR A 62 -6.34 -15.84 2.19
CA THR A 62 -5.31 -16.61 1.47
C THR A 62 -4.22 -15.70 0.91
N LEU A 63 -4.60 -14.57 0.34
CA LEU A 63 -3.66 -13.59 -0.18
C LEU A 63 -2.77 -13.00 0.92
N ARG A 64 -3.33 -12.66 2.09
CA ARG A 64 -2.54 -12.19 3.25
C ARG A 64 -1.46 -13.20 3.64
N GLY A 65 -1.79 -14.48 3.68
CA GLY A 65 -0.82 -15.55 3.97
C GLY A 65 0.32 -15.60 2.95
N TYR A 66 0.02 -15.51 1.65
CA TYR A 66 1.07 -15.45 0.63
C TYR A 66 1.93 -14.18 0.73
N LEU A 67 1.34 -13.04 1.05
CA LEU A 67 2.09 -11.79 1.23
C LEU A 67 2.95 -11.79 2.49
N GLU A 68 2.54 -12.49 3.56
CA GLU A 68 3.38 -12.75 4.74
C GLU A 68 4.56 -13.67 4.38
N ASP A 69 4.34 -14.69 3.54
CA ASP A 69 5.42 -15.55 3.04
C ASP A 69 6.45 -14.80 2.17
N VAL A 70 6.06 -13.75 1.47
CA VAL A 70 6.99 -12.87 0.75
C VAL A 70 7.99 -12.23 1.72
N VAL A 71 7.55 -11.83 2.90
CA VAL A 71 8.39 -11.21 3.93
C VAL A 71 9.17 -12.24 4.72
N THR A 72 8.59 -13.37 5.08
CA THR A 72 9.26 -14.38 5.90
C THR A 72 10.20 -15.29 5.10
N LYS A 73 9.87 -15.61 3.85
CA LYS A 73 10.57 -16.61 3.03
C LYS A 73 11.03 -16.08 1.67
N GLY A 74 10.44 -14.97 1.20
CA GLY A 74 10.58 -14.49 -0.16
C GLY A 74 11.48 -13.27 -0.35
N SER A 75 11.18 -12.49 -1.39
CA SER A 75 11.93 -11.30 -1.80
C SER A 75 11.80 -10.10 -0.83
N GLY A 76 10.82 -10.14 0.07
CA GLY A 76 10.55 -9.08 1.05
C GLY A 76 11.25 -9.26 2.40
N LYS A 77 12.24 -10.16 2.54
CA LYS A 77 12.93 -10.45 3.82
C LYS A 77 13.52 -9.24 4.53
N GLN A 78 13.85 -8.19 3.80
CA GLN A 78 14.33 -6.91 4.37
C GLN A 78 13.28 -6.22 5.25
N ALA A 79 11.99 -6.53 5.04
CA ALA A 79 10.89 -6.00 5.84
C ALA A 79 10.49 -6.89 7.04
N TYR A 80 11.21 -7.99 7.26
CA TYR A 80 10.97 -8.84 8.42
C TYR A 80 11.36 -8.14 9.71
N ILE A 81 10.47 -8.17 10.69
CA ILE A 81 10.70 -7.64 12.04
C ILE A 81 10.32 -8.75 13.02
N GLU A 82 11.26 -9.13 13.87
CA GLU A 82 11.03 -10.16 14.88
C GLU A 82 9.90 -9.77 15.83
N GLY A 83 8.98 -10.70 16.07
CA GLY A 83 7.79 -10.48 16.91
C GLY A 83 6.61 -9.79 16.19
N TYR A 84 6.78 -9.41 14.91
CA TYR A 84 5.72 -8.78 14.13
C TYR A 84 5.37 -9.58 12.89
N ARG A 85 4.07 -9.75 12.64
CA ARG A 85 3.59 -10.38 11.42
C ARG A 85 3.39 -9.32 10.35
N VAL A 86 4.35 -9.21 9.45
CA VAL A 86 4.34 -8.24 8.35
C VAL A 86 4.09 -8.97 7.04
N GLY A 87 3.13 -8.50 6.27
CA GLY A 87 2.91 -8.93 4.89
C GLY A 87 3.33 -7.85 3.91
N GLY A 88 3.71 -8.22 2.69
CA GLY A 88 4.08 -7.21 1.69
C GLY A 88 4.47 -7.75 0.33
N LYS A 89 4.74 -6.82 -0.59
CA LYS A 89 5.16 -7.13 -1.96
C LYS A 89 6.19 -6.12 -2.45
N THR A 90 7.29 -6.63 -2.97
CA THR A 90 8.30 -5.85 -3.68
C THR A 90 7.87 -5.56 -5.12
N GLY A 91 8.26 -4.41 -5.65
CA GLY A 91 8.10 -4.06 -7.06
C GLY A 91 9.42 -3.48 -7.61
N THR A 92 9.78 -3.86 -8.81
CA THR A 92 10.92 -3.31 -9.54
C THR A 92 10.50 -3.08 -10.98
N ALA A 93 10.45 -1.83 -11.40
CA ALA A 93 10.06 -1.45 -12.75
C ALA A 93 11.23 -0.74 -13.45
N GLN A 94 11.55 -1.14 -14.68
CA GLN A 94 12.50 -0.40 -15.51
C GLN A 94 11.88 0.92 -16.00
N LYS A 95 12.67 1.96 -16.03
CA LYS A 95 12.24 3.25 -16.58
C LYS A 95 12.32 3.26 -18.11
N TYR A 96 11.49 4.08 -18.71
CA TYR A 96 11.49 4.32 -20.14
C TYR A 96 11.85 5.79 -20.41
N GLU A 97 12.80 6.00 -21.32
CA GLU A 97 13.16 7.33 -21.81
C GLU A 97 13.08 7.30 -23.34
N ASN A 98 12.41 8.28 -23.92
CA ASN A 98 12.21 8.38 -25.38
C ASN A 98 11.63 7.09 -26.03
N GLY A 99 10.73 6.41 -25.33
CA GLY A 99 10.10 5.19 -25.82
C GLY A 99 10.97 3.92 -25.76
N ARG A 100 12.13 3.99 -25.11
CA ARG A 100 13.06 2.84 -24.94
C ARG A 100 13.35 2.60 -23.46
N ILE A 101 13.73 1.36 -23.13
CA ILE A 101 14.18 1.01 -21.77
C ILE A 101 15.46 1.80 -21.45
N ALA A 102 15.41 2.58 -20.39
CA ALA A 102 16.57 3.28 -19.84
C ALA A 102 17.43 2.29 -19.05
N GLN A 103 18.57 1.91 -19.62
CA GLN A 103 19.46 0.92 -19.01
C GLN A 103 19.97 1.38 -17.63
N GLY A 104 19.83 0.51 -16.63
CA GLY A 104 20.28 0.78 -15.27
C GLY A 104 19.38 1.73 -14.46
N LYS A 105 18.26 2.20 -15.01
CA LYS A 105 17.31 3.07 -14.31
C LYS A 105 16.06 2.30 -13.91
N TYR A 106 15.75 2.31 -12.60
CA TYR A 106 14.65 1.58 -12.01
C TYR A 106 13.84 2.45 -11.08
N VAL A 107 12.55 2.13 -10.96
CA VAL A 107 11.71 2.53 -9.84
C VAL A 107 11.50 1.29 -8.97
N MET A 108 11.92 1.37 -7.73
CA MET A 108 11.74 0.31 -6.76
C MET A 108 10.62 0.66 -5.81
N SER A 109 9.83 -0.33 -5.43
CA SER A 109 8.76 -0.12 -4.47
C SER A 109 8.60 -1.31 -3.53
N PHE A 110 8.09 -1.02 -2.35
CA PHE A 110 7.61 -2.02 -1.42
C PHE A 110 6.30 -1.54 -0.82
N ILE A 111 5.26 -2.36 -0.94
CA ILE A 111 4.02 -2.15 -0.20
C ILE A 111 3.96 -3.18 0.91
N GLY A 112 3.81 -2.71 2.14
CA GLY A 112 3.74 -3.55 3.33
C GLY A 112 2.52 -3.24 4.16
N PHE A 113 2.03 -4.21 4.92
CA PHE A 113 0.92 -4.05 5.85
C PHE A 113 1.17 -4.84 7.14
N PHE A 114 0.51 -4.40 8.19
CA PHE A 114 0.67 -4.94 9.54
C PHE A 114 -0.60 -4.71 10.37
N PRO A 115 -0.99 -5.65 11.26
CA PRO A 115 -0.58 -7.07 11.32
C PRO A 115 -1.02 -7.85 10.05
N ALA A 116 -0.34 -8.97 9.71
CA ALA A 116 -0.66 -9.69 8.49
C ALA A 116 -1.98 -10.48 8.55
N ASP A 117 -2.41 -10.87 9.74
CA ASP A 117 -3.68 -11.58 9.97
C ASP A 117 -4.89 -10.64 10.03
N GLU A 118 -4.76 -9.48 10.69
CA GLU A 118 -5.79 -8.45 10.80
C GLU A 118 -5.19 -7.07 10.45
N PRO A 119 -5.04 -6.73 9.15
CA PRO A 119 -4.35 -5.52 8.73
C PRO A 119 -5.02 -4.25 9.21
N GLU A 120 -4.29 -3.44 10.00
CA GLU A 120 -4.68 -2.11 10.47
C GLU A 120 -3.93 -1.00 9.72
N TYR A 121 -2.68 -1.29 9.33
CA TYR A 121 -1.80 -0.32 8.70
C TYR A 121 -1.31 -0.84 7.36
N ILE A 122 -1.19 0.06 6.40
CA ILE A 122 -0.59 -0.19 5.09
C ILE A 122 0.30 0.99 4.72
N ALA A 123 1.48 0.68 4.17
CA ALA A 123 2.44 1.68 3.71
C ALA A 123 3.01 1.29 2.35
N LEU A 124 3.17 2.27 1.47
CA LEU A 124 3.88 2.13 0.20
C LEU A 124 5.10 3.04 0.20
N CYS A 125 6.28 2.43 0.06
CA CYS A 125 7.53 3.13 -0.16
C CYS A 125 7.92 3.00 -1.63
N VAL A 126 8.27 4.12 -2.26
CA VAL A 126 8.73 4.17 -3.66
C VAL A 126 10.06 4.92 -3.70
N VAL A 127 11.05 4.33 -4.35
CA VAL A 127 12.38 4.93 -4.54
C VAL A 127 12.66 5.01 -6.03
N ASP A 128 12.85 6.23 -6.53
CA ASP A 128 13.17 6.48 -7.91
C ASP A 128 14.69 6.55 -8.11
N GLU A 129 15.19 5.78 -9.08
CA GLU A 129 16.61 5.68 -9.45
C GLU A 129 17.55 5.45 -8.24
N PRO A 130 17.33 4.42 -7.40
CA PRO A 130 18.22 4.16 -6.27
C PRO A 130 19.65 3.89 -6.73
N VAL A 131 20.63 4.48 -6.03
CA VAL A 131 22.06 4.31 -6.31
C VAL A 131 22.67 3.39 -5.25
N GLY A 132 23.41 2.35 -5.66
CA GLY A 132 24.18 1.49 -4.76
C GLY A 132 23.38 0.37 -4.07
N GLY A 133 22.12 0.14 -4.45
CA GLY A 133 21.32 -0.99 -3.96
C GLY A 133 21.74 -2.32 -4.62
N LYS A 134 21.85 -3.40 -3.82
CA LYS A 134 21.82 -4.76 -4.36
C LYS A 134 20.37 -5.21 -4.44
N TYR A 135 19.96 -5.73 -5.59
CA TYR A 135 18.64 -6.31 -5.83
C TYR A 135 18.50 -7.67 -5.15
#